data_a7731024e0cf27ff02d6623a0c63e17e
#
_entry.id   a7731024e0cf27ff02d6623a0c63e17e
#
_cell.length_a   1.000
_cell.length_b   1.000
_cell.length_c   1.000
_cell.angle_alpha   90.00
_cell.angle_beta   90.00
_cell.angle_gamma   90.00
#
_symmetry.space_group_name_H-M   'P 1'
#
loop_
_entity.id
_entity.type
_entity.pdbx_description
1 polymer ?
#
loop_
_entity_poly.entity_id
_entity_poly.type
_entity_poly.pdbx_seq_one_letter_code
_entity_poly.pdbx_strand_id
1 'polypeptide(L)'
;MGWEVVLLTIEPAEHSTMFHHPNVLWCREQAREMGLEFVSVKAKGKEEKDELLAMKQALLKMKADGVAAGAIESEYQKERIDRIAHELGLRSFAPIWRASETLLEEQVRYFETYVVAVAAEGLSEGMLTRKFDGQFVKYLKALKPAVSPHLEGGEGETFVANAPFFRKKLKIREWKRKFDGSSGAAEIAGLA
;
A
#
# COMPACT_ATOMS: atom_id res chain seq x y z
N MET A 1 18.58 -3.99 21.17
CA MET A 1 19.11 -3.48 19.89
C MET A 1 17.93 -3.03 19.05
N GLY A 2 17.90 -1.76 18.67
CA GLY A 2 16.87 -1.23 17.77
C GLY A 2 17.25 -1.51 16.32
N TRP A 3 16.27 -1.68 15.45
CA TRP A 3 16.44 -1.73 14.01
C TRP A 3 16.46 -0.29 13.49
N GLU A 4 17.35 0.00 12.56
CA GLU A 4 17.25 1.22 11.75
C GLU A 4 16.28 0.92 10.59
N VAL A 5 15.19 1.65 10.53
CA VAL A 5 14.13 1.41 9.56
C VAL A 5 14.12 2.53 8.53
N VAL A 6 14.20 2.13 7.26
CA VAL A 6 14.05 3.03 6.11
C VAL A 6 12.83 2.59 5.30
N LEU A 7 11.96 3.53 4.97
CA LEU A 7 10.83 3.25 4.09
C LEU A 7 11.26 3.36 2.63
N LEU A 8 11.15 2.25 1.91
CA LEU A 8 11.41 2.19 0.48
C LEU A 8 10.10 2.15 -0.30
N THR A 9 9.93 3.10 -1.19
CA THR A 9 8.80 3.13 -2.14
C THR A 9 9.32 2.99 -3.57
N ILE A 10 8.72 2.10 -4.32
CA ILE A 10 8.91 2.01 -5.76
C ILE A 10 7.79 2.80 -6.42
N GLU A 11 8.15 3.81 -7.20
CA GLU A 11 7.20 4.55 -8.04
C GLU A 11 6.98 3.73 -9.31
N PRO A 12 5.82 3.08 -9.45
CA PRO A 12 5.55 2.21 -10.58
C PRO A 12 5.28 3.03 -11.84
N ALA A 13 5.35 2.38 -12.98
CA ALA A 13 4.66 2.85 -14.16
C ALA A 13 3.14 2.69 -13.97
N GLU A 14 2.37 3.35 -14.83
CA GLU A 14 0.91 3.18 -14.87
C GLU A 14 0.53 1.67 -14.94
N HIS A 15 -0.46 1.26 -14.15
CA HIS A 15 -1.00 -0.11 -14.10
C HIS A 15 -0.12 -1.19 -13.46
N SER A 16 0.66 -0.84 -12.44
CA SER A 16 1.39 -1.84 -11.66
C SER A 16 0.45 -2.79 -10.91
N THR A 17 0.80 -4.09 -10.90
CA THR A 17 0.18 -5.11 -10.05
C THR A 17 0.95 -5.36 -8.77
N MET A 18 2.18 -4.84 -8.68
CA MET A 18 3.07 -5.04 -7.53
C MET A 18 3.01 -3.89 -6.53
N PHE A 19 2.93 -2.66 -7.02
CA PHE A 19 3.06 -1.47 -6.20
C PHE A 19 1.88 -0.53 -6.39
N HIS A 20 1.47 0.12 -5.31
CA HIS A 20 0.38 1.07 -5.30
C HIS A 20 0.67 2.25 -6.23
N HIS A 21 -0.27 2.57 -7.12
CA HIS A 21 -0.13 3.66 -8.06
C HIS A 21 -0.74 4.97 -7.55
N PRO A 22 -2.01 5.00 -7.13
CA PRO A 22 -2.56 6.26 -6.66
C PRO A 22 -1.88 6.69 -5.36
N ASN A 23 -1.51 7.96 -5.32
CA ASN A 23 -0.96 8.59 -4.12
C ASN A 23 0.43 8.14 -3.65
N VAL A 24 1.18 7.37 -4.45
CA VAL A 24 2.54 6.91 -4.10
C VAL A 24 3.48 8.05 -3.69
N LEU A 25 3.35 9.23 -4.29
CA LEU A 25 4.16 10.40 -3.96
C LEU A 25 3.93 10.91 -2.53
N TRP A 26 2.75 10.63 -1.95
CA TRP A 26 2.42 11.04 -0.60
C TRP A 26 2.97 10.10 0.49
N CYS A 27 3.57 8.96 0.12
CA CYS A 27 4.27 8.08 1.05
C CYS A 27 5.42 8.80 1.76
N ARG A 28 6.02 9.81 1.12
CA ARG A 28 7.02 10.69 1.75
C ARG A 28 6.46 11.42 2.97
N GLU A 29 5.24 11.92 2.88
CA GLU A 29 4.60 12.63 3.98
C GLU A 29 4.24 11.67 5.12
N GLN A 30 3.81 10.45 4.79
CA GLN A 30 3.60 9.40 5.78
C GLN A 30 4.92 9.07 6.51
N ALA A 31 6.02 8.88 5.78
CA ALA A 31 7.35 8.64 6.35
C ALA A 31 7.79 9.79 7.29
N ARG A 32 7.57 11.04 6.85
CA ARG A 32 7.87 12.21 7.67
C ARG A 32 7.09 12.21 8.99
N GLU A 33 5.80 11.89 8.93
CA GLU A 33 4.98 11.84 10.15
C GLU A 33 5.34 10.68 11.07
N MET A 34 5.89 9.59 10.53
CA MET A 34 6.46 8.48 11.29
C MET A 34 7.87 8.80 11.84
N GLY A 35 8.52 9.83 11.31
CA GLY A 35 9.91 10.17 11.68
C GLY A 35 10.93 9.18 11.16
N LEU A 36 10.64 8.53 10.03
CA LEU A 36 11.50 7.54 9.38
C LEU A 36 12.17 8.13 8.13
N GLU A 37 13.34 7.60 7.80
CA GLU A 37 13.99 7.87 6.54
C GLU A 37 13.15 7.33 5.38
N PHE A 38 13.15 8.03 4.26
CA PHE A 38 12.35 7.69 3.08
C PHE A 38 13.21 7.67 1.82
N VAL A 39 13.12 6.59 1.10
CA VAL A 39 13.76 6.41 -0.21
C VAL A 39 12.67 6.09 -1.23
N SER A 40 12.64 6.85 -2.32
CA SER A 40 11.77 6.58 -3.47
C SER A 40 12.62 6.32 -4.70
N VAL A 41 12.24 5.30 -5.47
CA VAL A 41 12.93 4.90 -6.70
C VAL A 41 11.90 4.68 -7.79
N LYS A 42 12.08 5.39 -8.90
CA LYS A 42 11.21 5.23 -10.08
C LYS A 42 11.64 4.04 -10.92
N ALA A 43 10.70 3.17 -11.28
CA ALA A 43 10.92 2.14 -12.28
C ALA A 43 11.18 2.77 -13.66
N LYS A 44 12.19 2.26 -14.39
CA LYS A 44 12.58 2.83 -15.70
C LYS A 44 11.74 2.33 -16.86
N GLY A 45 10.98 1.26 -16.68
CA GLY A 45 10.11 0.65 -17.66
C GLY A 45 8.70 0.44 -17.13
N LYS A 46 7.87 -0.23 -17.93
CA LYS A 46 6.43 -0.43 -17.63
C LYS A 46 6.10 -1.87 -17.23
N GLU A 47 7.09 -2.73 -17.20
CA GLU A 47 6.89 -4.14 -16.88
C GLU A 47 7.26 -4.42 -15.41
N GLU A 48 6.62 -5.42 -14.83
CA GLU A 48 6.93 -5.88 -13.47
C GLU A 48 8.43 -6.07 -13.22
N LYS A 49 9.14 -6.65 -14.20
CA LYS A 49 10.59 -6.86 -14.09
C LYS A 49 11.38 -5.56 -13.86
N ASP A 50 10.89 -4.44 -14.41
CA ASP A 50 11.54 -3.13 -14.27
C ASP A 50 11.35 -2.59 -12.85
N GLU A 51 10.19 -2.82 -12.26
CA GLU A 51 9.87 -2.46 -10.87
C GLU A 51 10.69 -3.30 -9.88
N LEU A 52 10.76 -4.62 -10.10
CA LEU A 52 11.57 -5.53 -9.29
C LEU A 52 13.07 -5.22 -9.41
N LEU A 53 13.54 -4.83 -10.59
CA LEU A 53 14.92 -4.39 -10.79
C LEU A 53 15.20 -3.09 -10.04
N ALA A 54 14.28 -2.13 -10.08
CA ALA A 54 14.40 -0.88 -9.32
C ALA A 54 14.49 -1.14 -7.81
N MET A 55 13.64 -2.02 -7.28
CA MET A 55 13.69 -2.45 -5.89
C MET A 55 15.02 -3.11 -5.54
N LYS A 56 15.49 -4.05 -6.36
CA LYS A 56 16.76 -4.74 -6.16
C LYS A 56 17.94 -3.77 -6.11
N GLN A 57 17.99 -2.82 -7.06
CA GLN A 57 19.04 -1.80 -7.10
C GLN A 57 18.99 -0.85 -5.89
N ALA A 58 17.80 -0.49 -5.44
CA ALA A 58 17.63 0.32 -4.24
C ALA A 58 18.16 -0.37 -2.99
N LEU A 59 17.77 -1.63 -2.76
CA LEU A 59 18.22 -2.43 -1.62
C LEU A 59 19.75 -2.60 -1.57
N LEU A 60 20.37 -2.85 -2.73
CA LEU A 60 21.84 -2.91 -2.84
C LEU A 60 22.49 -1.58 -2.48
N LYS A 61 21.95 -0.46 -3.01
CA LYS A 61 22.51 0.88 -2.75
C LYS A 61 22.37 1.28 -1.28
N MET A 62 21.27 0.89 -0.65
CA MET A 62 20.99 1.15 0.76
C MET A 62 21.84 0.28 1.69
N LYS A 63 22.47 -0.78 1.19
CA LYS A 63 23.18 -1.79 1.99
C LYS A 63 22.29 -2.35 3.10
N ALA A 64 21.04 -2.66 2.76
CA ALA A 64 20.08 -3.19 3.70
C ALA A 64 20.50 -4.57 4.23
N ASP A 65 20.20 -4.87 5.49
CA ASP A 65 20.40 -6.19 6.08
C ASP A 65 19.17 -7.10 5.91
N GLY A 66 18.03 -6.49 5.58
CA GLY A 66 16.78 -7.19 5.37
C GLY A 66 15.71 -6.31 4.75
N VAL A 67 14.63 -6.92 4.34
CA VAL A 67 13.43 -6.27 3.81
C VAL A 67 12.19 -6.77 4.54
N ALA A 68 11.29 -5.85 4.90
CA ALA A 68 10.00 -6.18 5.46
C ALA A 68 8.88 -5.77 4.48
N ALA A 69 7.95 -6.69 4.24
CA ALA A 69 6.77 -6.46 3.41
C ALA A 69 5.49 -6.51 4.23
N GLY A 70 4.54 -5.66 3.88
CA GLY A 70 3.22 -5.60 4.51
C GLY A 70 2.19 -6.54 3.86
N ALA A 71 2.59 -7.52 3.06
CA ALA A 71 1.67 -8.47 2.46
C ALA A 71 0.92 -9.28 3.52
N ILE A 72 -0.40 -9.35 3.41
CA ILE A 72 -1.28 -10.11 4.31
C ILE A 72 -1.71 -11.42 3.65
N GLU A 73 -2.19 -11.38 2.41
CA GLU A 73 -2.75 -12.53 1.68
C GLU A 73 -2.13 -12.71 0.29
N SER A 74 -1.48 -11.69 -0.27
CA SER A 74 -0.93 -11.72 -1.63
C SER A 74 0.34 -12.57 -1.72
N GLU A 75 0.19 -13.86 -2.01
CA GLU A 75 1.34 -14.76 -2.30
C GLU A 75 2.19 -14.20 -3.44
N TYR A 76 1.54 -13.63 -4.45
CA TYR A 76 2.19 -13.00 -5.58
C TYR A 76 3.23 -11.93 -5.17
N GLN A 77 2.86 -11.00 -4.30
CA GLN A 77 3.77 -9.95 -3.82
C GLN A 77 4.86 -10.54 -2.91
N LYS A 78 4.46 -11.40 -1.97
CA LYS A 78 5.38 -12.00 -1.01
C LYS A 78 6.48 -12.81 -1.68
N GLU A 79 6.16 -13.70 -2.61
CA GLU A 79 7.13 -14.53 -3.32
C GLU A 79 8.17 -13.70 -4.08
N ARG A 80 7.78 -12.57 -4.67
CA ARG A 80 8.69 -11.70 -5.40
C ARG A 80 9.66 -10.99 -4.49
N ILE A 81 9.18 -10.50 -3.36
CA ILE A 81 10.02 -9.85 -2.35
C ILE A 81 10.97 -10.87 -1.72
N ASP A 82 10.49 -12.05 -1.35
CA ASP A 82 11.29 -13.14 -0.81
C ASP A 82 12.39 -13.57 -1.79
N ARG A 83 12.08 -13.69 -3.08
CA ARG A 83 13.05 -14.02 -4.12
C ARG A 83 14.15 -12.97 -4.24
N ILE A 84 13.79 -11.67 -4.28
CA ILE A 84 14.79 -10.60 -4.32
C ILE A 84 15.65 -10.61 -3.06
N ALA A 85 15.06 -10.77 -1.90
CA ALA A 85 15.79 -10.87 -0.65
C ALA A 85 16.79 -12.04 -0.69
N HIS A 86 16.36 -13.23 -1.12
CA HIS A 86 17.19 -14.40 -1.27
C HIS A 86 18.35 -14.16 -2.25
N GLU A 87 18.08 -13.58 -3.44
CA GLU A 87 19.10 -13.26 -4.44
C GLU A 87 20.17 -12.27 -3.94
N LEU A 88 19.79 -11.41 -3.01
CA LEU A 88 20.70 -10.41 -2.41
C LEU A 88 21.32 -10.87 -1.09
N GLY A 89 20.99 -12.05 -0.59
CA GLY A 89 21.42 -12.53 0.72
C GLY A 89 20.83 -11.76 1.90
N LEU A 90 19.67 -11.13 1.72
CA LEU A 90 18.98 -10.35 2.74
C LEU A 90 18.00 -11.23 3.52
N ARG A 91 17.68 -10.81 4.74
CA ARG A 91 16.57 -11.39 5.49
C ARG A 91 15.25 -10.83 4.95
N SER A 92 14.27 -11.72 4.72
CA SER A 92 12.91 -11.32 4.37
C SER A 92 11.98 -11.48 5.56
N PHE A 93 11.12 -10.49 5.78
CA PHE A 93 10.13 -10.48 6.85
C PHE A 93 8.75 -10.12 6.28
N ALA A 94 7.75 -10.87 6.68
CA ALA A 94 6.35 -10.57 6.42
C ALA A 94 5.59 -10.64 7.76
N PRO A 95 5.69 -9.61 8.61
CA PRO A 95 5.23 -9.69 10.01
C PRO A 95 3.72 -9.84 10.17
N ILE A 96 2.96 -9.49 9.14
CA ILE A 96 1.50 -9.58 9.13
C ILE A 96 0.97 -10.63 8.13
N TRP A 97 1.84 -11.51 7.64
CA TRP A 97 1.47 -12.57 6.71
C TRP A 97 0.43 -13.53 7.33
N ARG A 98 -0.67 -13.71 6.64
CA ARG A 98 -1.82 -14.50 7.09
C ARG A 98 -2.31 -14.11 8.49
N ALA A 99 -2.21 -12.81 8.80
CA ALA A 99 -2.73 -12.29 10.06
C ALA A 99 -4.24 -12.54 10.17
N SER A 100 -4.68 -12.71 11.41
CA SER A 100 -6.10 -12.95 11.70
C SER A 100 -6.97 -11.72 11.42
N GLU A 101 -8.28 -11.91 11.41
CA GLU A 101 -9.25 -10.80 11.31
C GLU A 101 -9.04 -9.70 12.37
N THR A 102 -8.42 -10.03 13.49
CA THR A 102 -8.08 -9.08 14.55
C THR A 102 -7.20 -7.93 14.02
N LEU A 103 -6.28 -8.23 13.07
CA LEU A 103 -5.48 -7.17 12.43
C LEU A 103 -6.38 -6.15 11.73
N LEU A 104 -7.39 -6.62 10.99
CA LEU A 104 -8.31 -5.75 10.27
C LEU A 104 -9.16 -4.90 11.23
N GLU A 105 -9.60 -5.50 12.35
CA GLU A 105 -10.30 -4.78 13.41
C GLU A 105 -9.44 -3.69 14.05
N GLU A 106 -8.17 -3.99 14.29
CA GLU A 106 -7.20 -3.01 14.79
C GLU A 106 -6.94 -1.90 13.79
N GLN A 107 -6.78 -2.22 12.51
CA GLN A 107 -6.60 -1.23 11.45
C GLN A 107 -7.78 -0.24 11.41
N VAL A 108 -9.00 -0.72 11.35
CA VAL A 108 -10.19 0.16 11.31
C VAL A 108 -10.43 0.93 12.61
N ARG A 109 -9.91 0.44 13.72
CA ARG A 109 -10.05 1.09 15.04
C ARG A 109 -9.04 2.21 15.26
N TYR A 110 -7.80 1.99 14.83
CA TYR A 110 -6.69 2.87 15.19
C TYR A 110 -6.19 3.73 14.04
N PHE A 111 -6.46 3.35 12.79
CA PHE A 111 -6.00 4.09 11.64
C PHE A 111 -7.14 4.89 11.01
N GLU A 112 -6.83 6.07 10.52
CA GLU A 112 -7.72 6.77 9.62
C GLU A 112 -7.28 6.52 8.19
N THR A 113 -8.04 5.70 7.51
CA THR A 113 -7.72 5.17 6.18
C THR A 113 -8.83 5.53 5.21
N TYR A 114 -8.49 5.84 3.98
CA TYR A 114 -9.41 6.16 2.90
C TYR A 114 -9.24 5.19 1.73
N VAL A 115 -10.34 4.79 1.10
CA VAL A 115 -10.34 4.02 -0.14
C VAL A 115 -9.90 4.95 -1.27
N VAL A 116 -8.83 4.61 -1.98
CA VAL A 116 -8.27 5.44 -3.05
C VAL A 116 -8.27 4.77 -4.42
N ALA A 117 -8.52 3.47 -4.49
CA ALA A 117 -8.82 2.80 -5.74
C ALA A 117 -9.86 1.70 -5.54
N VAL A 118 -10.63 1.43 -6.58
CA VAL A 118 -11.61 0.35 -6.66
C VAL A 118 -11.56 -0.29 -8.05
N ALA A 119 -11.54 -1.63 -8.12
CA ALA A 119 -11.42 -2.37 -9.37
C ALA A 119 -12.11 -3.75 -9.31
N ALA A 120 -13.13 -3.93 -8.49
CA ALA A 120 -13.87 -5.18 -8.37
C ALA A 120 -15.38 -4.98 -8.53
N GLU A 121 -16.06 -6.02 -8.98
CA GLU A 121 -17.52 -6.05 -9.06
C GLU A 121 -18.14 -5.78 -7.68
N GLY A 122 -19.16 -4.92 -7.65
CA GLY A 122 -19.78 -4.45 -6.42
C GLY A 122 -19.10 -3.23 -5.79
N LEU A 123 -17.91 -2.83 -6.26
CA LEU A 123 -17.28 -1.57 -5.88
C LEU A 123 -17.63 -0.48 -6.92
N SER A 124 -17.84 0.75 -6.47
CA SER A 124 -18.29 1.84 -7.32
C SER A 124 -17.56 3.15 -7.01
N GLU A 125 -17.74 4.13 -7.89
CA GLU A 125 -17.19 5.49 -7.72
C GLU A 125 -17.50 6.10 -6.34
N GLY A 126 -18.73 5.85 -5.82
CA GLY A 126 -19.17 6.36 -4.51
C GLY A 126 -18.34 5.83 -3.32
N MET A 127 -17.50 4.84 -3.54
CA MET A 127 -16.60 4.30 -2.50
C MET A 127 -15.24 5.00 -2.48
N LEU A 128 -14.88 5.66 -3.57
CA LEU A 128 -13.66 6.46 -3.60
C LEU A 128 -13.75 7.60 -2.58
N THR A 129 -12.68 7.76 -1.82
CA THR A 129 -12.54 8.72 -0.72
C THR A 129 -13.38 8.42 0.53
N ARG A 130 -14.10 7.29 0.54
CA ARG A 130 -14.79 6.82 1.73
C ARG A 130 -13.78 6.35 2.77
N LYS A 131 -14.09 6.52 4.04
CA LYS A 131 -13.31 5.92 5.12
C LYS A 131 -13.39 4.40 5.04
N PHE A 132 -12.23 3.78 5.19
CA PHE A 132 -12.10 2.35 5.40
C PHE A 132 -12.36 2.05 6.87
N ASP A 133 -13.61 1.84 7.21
CA ASP A 133 -14.10 1.62 8.58
C ASP A 133 -14.82 0.27 8.73
N GLY A 134 -15.25 -0.06 9.93
CA GLY A 134 -15.94 -1.31 10.20
C GLY A 134 -17.25 -1.50 9.40
N GLN A 135 -17.91 -0.42 8.97
CA GLN A 135 -19.08 -0.53 8.10
C GLN A 135 -18.68 -0.90 6.68
N PHE A 136 -17.57 -0.33 6.19
CA PHE A 136 -17.04 -0.67 4.88
C PHE A 136 -16.53 -2.10 4.83
N VAL A 137 -15.83 -2.56 5.87
CA VAL A 137 -15.40 -3.97 5.99
C VAL A 137 -16.59 -4.93 5.98
N LYS A 138 -17.66 -4.63 6.71
CA LYS A 138 -18.90 -5.43 6.66
C LYS A 138 -19.51 -5.46 5.26
N TYR A 139 -19.47 -4.34 4.56
CA TYR A 139 -19.94 -4.26 3.18
C TYR A 139 -19.10 -5.16 2.26
N LEU A 140 -17.75 -5.09 2.32
CA LEU A 140 -16.87 -5.96 1.53
C LEU A 140 -17.14 -7.44 1.76
N LYS A 141 -17.28 -7.85 3.02
CA LYS A 141 -17.58 -9.25 3.39
C LYS A 141 -18.95 -9.75 2.88
N ALA A 142 -19.86 -8.85 2.57
CA ALA A 142 -21.20 -9.18 2.05
C ALA A 142 -21.28 -9.24 0.52
N LEU A 143 -20.23 -8.79 -0.18
CA LEU A 143 -20.21 -8.79 -1.65
C LEU A 143 -20.16 -10.20 -2.24
N LYS A 144 -20.78 -10.36 -3.41
CA LYS A 144 -20.72 -11.55 -4.25
C LYS A 144 -20.51 -11.11 -5.70
N PRO A 145 -19.43 -11.53 -6.36
CA PRO A 145 -18.38 -12.43 -5.85
C PRO A 145 -17.64 -11.87 -4.63
N ALA A 146 -16.98 -12.75 -3.89
CA ALA A 146 -16.26 -12.36 -2.69
C ALA A 146 -15.10 -11.43 -3.03
N VAL A 147 -14.98 -10.35 -2.25
CA VAL A 147 -13.88 -9.39 -2.32
C VAL A 147 -13.07 -9.53 -1.03
N SER A 148 -11.74 -9.56 -1.15
CA SER A 148 -10.90 -9.59 0.04
C SER A 148 -11.17 -8.36 0.93
N PRO A 149 -11.48 -8.54 2.21
CA PRO A 149 -11.68 -7.41 3.11
C PRO A 149 -10.39 -6.60 3.35
N HIS A 150 -9.24 -7.12 2.94
CA HIS A 150 -7.95 -6.42 2.93
C HIS A 150 -7.65 -5.70 1.61
N LEU A 151 -8.47 -5.93 0.55
CA LEU A 151 -8.30 -5.41 -0.82
C LEU A 151 -6.95 -5.82 -1.47
N GLU A 152 -6.38 -6.95 -1.07
CA GLU A 152 -5.05 -7.39 -1.56
C GLU A 152 -5.10 -8.23 -2.85
N GLY A 153 -6.27 -8.55 -3.36
CA GLY A 153 -6.46 -9.24 -4.65
C GLY A 153 -6.49 -8.30 -5.86
N GLY A 154 -6.12 -7.04 -5.69
CA GLY A 154 -6.22 -6.02 -6.74
C GLY A 154 -7.60 -5.36 -6.83
N GLU A 155 -8.48 -5.67 -5.87
CA GLU A 155 -9.86 -5.14 -5.87
C GLU A 155 -9.91 -3.65 -5.53
N GLY A 156 -8.89 -3.14 -4.85
CA GLY A 156 -8.83 -1.73 -4.47
C GLY A 156 -7.56 -1.38 -3.72
N GLU A 157 -7.42 -0.12 -3.41
CA GLU A 157 -6.29 0.41 -2.65
C GLU A 157 -6.75 1.40 -1.59
N THR A 158 -5.93 1.55 -0.57
CA THR A 158 -6.20 2.45 0.54
C THR A 158 -5.02 3.41 0.80
N PHE A 159 -5.32 4.54 1.43
CA PHE A 159 -4.33 5.51 1.88
C PHE A 159 -4.54 5.82 3.36
N VAL A 160 -3.48 5.64 4.15
CA VAL A 160 -3.50 5.94 5.60
C VAL A 160 -3.20 7.42 5.81
N ALA A 161 -4.18 8.16 6.31
CA ALA A 161 -4.05 9.58 6.61
C ALA A 161 -3.67 9.84 8.09
N ASN A 162 -3.91 8.87 8.97
CA ASN A 162 -3.51 8.94 10.38
C ASN A 162 -3.28 7.54 10.96
N ALA A 163 -2.30 7.44 11.85
CA ALA A 163 -1.97 6.24 12.60
C ALA A 163 -1.47 6.62 14.01
N PRO A 164 -1.51 5.72 14.99
CA PRO A 164 -1.06 6.03 16.36
C PRO A 164 0.40 6.49 16.47
N PHE A 165 1.23 6.13 15.49
CA PHE A 165 2.65 6.48 15.42
C PHE A 165 2.95 7.66 14.49
N PHE A 166 1.92 8.31 13.91
CA PHE A 166 2.09 9.58 13.20
C PHE A 166 2.21 10.73 14.20
N ARG A 167 3.14 11.63 13.98
CA ARG A 167 3.28 12.87 14.76
C ARG A 167 2.10 13.80 14.56
N LYS A 168 1.59 13.86 13.32
CA LYS A 168 0.42 14.63 12.95
C LYS A 168 -0.38 13.90 11.87
N LYS A 169 -1.69 14.08 11.91
CA LYS A 169 -2.60 13.61 10.86
C LYS A 169 -2.34 14.36 9.55
N LEU A 170 -2.30 13.64 8.44
CA LEU A 170 -2.31 14.18 7.09
C LEU A 170 -3.73 14.66 6.76
N LYS A 171 -3.92 15.97 6.68
CA LYS A 171 -5.23 16.55 6.36
C LYS A 171 -5.36 16.68 4.84
N ILE A 172 -6.18 15.84 4.25
CA ILE A 172 -6.45 15.87 2.82
C ILE A 172 -7.43 17.01 2.54
N ARG A 173 -7.02 17.96 1.69
CA ARG A 173 -7.83 19.13 1.32
C ARG A 173 -8.70 18.87 0.11
N GLU A 174 -8.18 18.15 -0.86
CA GLU A 174 -8.82 17.98 -2.15
C GLU A 174 -8.51 16.62 -2.75
N TRP A 175 -9.51 16.05 -3.43
CA TRP A 175 -9.43 14.80 -4.16
C TRP A 175 -9.76 15.01 -5.64
N LYS A 176 -8.97 14.40 -6.53
CA LYS A 176 -9.33 14.23 -7.94
C LYS A 176 -9.75 12.79 -8.16
N ARG A 177 -11.00 12.58 -8.57
CA ARG A 177 -11.55 11.25 -8.83
C ARG A 177 -11.62 10.99 -10.33
N LYS A 178 -11.31 9.75 -10.72
CA LYS A 178 -11.53 9.22 -12.07
C LYS A 178 -12.19 7.86 -11.92
N PHE A 179 -13.22 7.60 -12.71
CA PHE A 179 -13.92 6.31 -12.73
C PHE A 179 -14.38 6.04 -14.16
N ASP A 180 -14.11 4.84 -14.67
CA ASP A 180 -14.40 4.44 -16.06
C ASP A 180 -15.65 3.56 -16.19
N GLY A 181 -16.37 3.31 -15.09
CA GLY A 181 -17.54 2.44 -15.02
C GLY A 181 -17.23 1.05 -14.45
N SER A 182 -15.98 0.63 -14.44
CA SER A 182 -15.54 -0.66 -13.89
C SER A 182 -14.46 -0.50 -12.80
N SER A 183 -13.61 0.48 -12.96
CA SER A 183 -12.54 0.78 -12.03
C SER A 183 -12.36 2.30 -11.85
N GLY A 184 -11.70 2.69 -10.79
CA GLY A 184 -11.42 4.09 -10.55
C GLY A 184 -10.41 4.34 -9.45
N ALA A 185 -9.91 5.58 -9.45
CA ALA A 185 -8.95 6.05 -8.47
C ALA A 185 -9.27 7.46 -7.98
N ALA A 186 -8.86 7.75 -6.76
CA ALA A 186 -8.89 9.07 -6.14
C ALA A 186 -7.46 9.50 -5.81
N GLU A 187 -7.01 10.54 -6.48
CA GLU A 187 -5.71 11.15 -6.25
C GLU A 187 -5.83 12.31 -5.26
N ILE A 188 -4.91 12.38 -4.31
CA ILE A 188 -4.79 13.51 -3.40
C ILE A 188 -4.22 14.69 -4.18
N ALA A 189 -4.99 15.77 -4.30
CA ALA A 189 -4.57 16.98 -4.98
C ALA A 189 -3.85 17.97 -4.06
N GLY A 190 -4.00 17.83 -2.73
CA GLY A 190 -3.32 18.66 -1.76
C GLY A 190 -3.50 18.18 -0.33
N LEU A 191 -2.44 18.32 0.47
CA LEU A 191 -2.43 18.17 1.93
C LEU A 191 -2.37 19.54 2.62
N ALA A 192 -2.81 19.58 3.89
CA ALA A 192 -2.73 20.76 4.76
C ALA A 192 -1.75 20.53 5.91
#